data_e11450c839e4016ced6e2fef4b0cb6ad
#
_entry.id   e11450c839e4016ced6e2fef4b0cb6ad
#
_cell.length_a   1.000
_cell.length_b   1.000
_cell.length_c   1.000
_cell.angle_alpha   90.00
_cell.angle_beta   90.00
_cell.angle_gamma   90.00
#
_symmetry.space_group_name_H-M   'P 1'
#
loop_
_entity.id
_entity.type
_entity.pdbx_description
1 polymer ?
#
loop_
_entity_poly.entity_id
_entity_poly.type
_entity_poly.pdbx_seq_one_letter_code
_entity_poly.pdbx_strand_id
1 'polypeptide(L)'
;MRLLLLLAVAATGSAAAQTTPFAKLSARLSEDAGFFHSDNLVSNETAYLQVLDTFRAMGLKGGAYLGVGPEQSFSYLAELEPEIAFIVDIRRDNLLLHLLFKVMFAASRNRLEYLGLLYGRAMPADLPMWTDLGLDALVDYLDQTPFDSTLHHRQQQTLIAAVDKLGFGLSDEDRAVMRRFHDEFAVNGLDLRYSTRMSPVRMSFPSIRQIYLATDLNGNQASYLGSEDRWRKVRDLERRDLVVPVVGNLAGPSAIRNIGAYLRETRRTVSLFYISNVEQYLFRDDLFPAFVANVRSLPTTDESLIVRSRYGRSAGFGRGGLSSQQVQRVSRFLELTAVPDATNYWMLLMDTVPVLPRAGGQRPPR
;
A
#
# COMPACT_ATOMS: atom_id res chain seq x y z
N MET A 1 -30.74 64.94 -9.10
CA MET A 1 -29.53 64.24 -9.52
C MET A 1 -29.40 62.99 -8.63
N ARG A 2 -29.86 61.83 -9.08
CA ARG A 2 -29.84 60.54 -8.31
C ARG A 2 -28.62 59.76 -8.76
N LEU A 3 -27.69 59.53 -7.84
CA LEU A 3 -26.49 58.73 -8.04
C LEU A 3 -26.87 57.23 -7.94
N LEU A 4 -26.79 56.49 -9.04
CA LEU A 4 -26.92 55.02 -9.04
C LEU A 4 -25.56 54.43 -8.69
N LEU A 5 -25.46 53.81 -7.48
CA LEU A 5 -24.33 52.95 -7.09
C LEU A 5 -24.51 51.58 -7.77
N LEU A 6 -23.68 51.25 -8.76
CA LEU A 6 -23.54 49.89 -9.30
C LEU A 6 -22.68 49.06 -8.34
N LEU A 7 -23.29 48.12 -7.60
CA LEU A 7 -22.57 47.07 -6.90
C LEU A 7 -22.09 46.01 -7.94
N ALA A 8 -20.79 45.99 -8.17
CA ALA A 8 -20.15 44.87 -8.88
C ALA A 8 -20.05 43.67 -7.94
N VAL A 9 -20.89 42.67 -8.18
CA VAL A 9 -20.76 41.35 -7.54
C VAL A 9 -19.60 40.63 -8.24
N ALA A 10 -18.45 40.57 -7.56
CA ALA A 10 -17.33 39.75 -7.96
C ALA A 10 -17.74 38.26 -7.75
N ALA A 11 -18.09 37.59 -8.82
CA ALA A 11 -18.24 36.14 -8.82
C ALA A 11 -16.85 35.51 -8.59
N THR A 12 -16.60 35.08 -7.37
CA THR A 12 -15.45 34.21 -7.05
C THR A 12 -15.74 32.84 -7.64
N GLY A 13 -15.47 32.66 -8.91
CA GLY A 13 -15.47 31.35 -9.56
C GLY A 13 -14.39 30.51 -8.91
N SER A 14 -14.77 29.47 -8.19
CA SER A 14 -13.87 28.41 -7.77
C SER A 14 -13.25 27.83 -9.05
N ALA A 15 -11.98 28.13 -9.30
CA ALA A 15 -11.26 27.52 -10.40
C ALA A 15 -11.22 26.01 -10.13
N ALA A 16 -11.96 25.24 -10.93
CA ALA A 16 -11.87 23.78 -10.88
C ALA A 16 -10.40 23.40 -11.07
N ALA A 17 -9.86 22.64 -10.09
CA ALA A 17 -8.47 22.20 -10.14
C ALA A 17 -8.23 21.44 -11.47
N GLN A 18 -7.24 21.87 -12.24
CA GLN A 18 -6.93 21.21 -13.51
C GLN A 18 -6.46 19.78 -13.22
N THR A 19 -7.02 18.80 -13.94
CA THR A 19 -6.65 17.39 -13.84
C THR A 19 -5.18 17.20 -14.24
N THR A 20 -4.36 16.73 -13.30
CA THR A 20 -2.92 16.49 -13.53
C THR A 20 -2.68 15.25 -14.41
N PRO A 21 -1.49 15.10 -15.04
CA PRO A 21 -1.13 13.86 -15.74
C PRO A 21 -1.21 12.62 -14.85
N PHE A 22 -0.86 12.75 -13.56
CA PHE A 22 -0.95 11.70 -12.57
C PHE A 22 -2.40 11.24 -12.33
N ALA A 23 -3.32 12.18 -12.11
CA ALA A 23 -4.74 11.88 -11.95
C ALA A 23 -5.34 11.27 -13.21
N LYS A 24 -4.95 11.77 -14.40
CA LYS A 24 -5.38 11.20 -15.70
C LYS A 24 -4.91 9.77 -15.86
N LEU A 25 -3.67 9.45 -15.48
CA LEU A 25 -3.16 8.08 -15.55
C LEU A 25 -3.95 7.16 -14.61
N SER A 26 -4.11 7.54 -13.34
CA SER A 26 -4.90 6.77 -12.38
C SER A 26 -6.33 6.51 -12.88
N ALA A 27 -7.01 7.54 -13.37
CA ALA A 27 -8.37 7.42 -13.92
C ALA A 27 -8.43 6.51 -15.18
N ARG A 28 -7.46 6.63 -16.11
CA ARG A 28 -7.39 5.78 -17.31
C ARG A 28 -7.23 4.30 -16.98
N LEU A 29 -6.54 4.00 -15.89
CA LEU A 29 -6.25 2.64 -15.48
C LEU A 29 -7.37 2.04 -14.61
N SER A 30 -8.18 2.88 -13.98
CA SER A 30 -9.24 2.47 -13.05
C SER A 30 -10.49 1.98 -13.76
N GLU A 31 -11.30 1.23 -13.05
CA GLU A 31 -12.66 0.83 -13.39
C GLU A 31 -13.62 1.25 -12.27
N ASP A 32 -14.91 0.93 -12.40
CA ASP A 32 -15.90 1.25 -11.39
C ASP A 32 -15.56 0.61 -10.04
N ALA A 33 -15.75 1.38 -8.97
CA ALA A 33 -15.48 0.92 -7.63
C ALA A 33 -16.46 -0.18 -7.20
N GLY A 34 -15.95 -1.17 -6.51
CA GLY A 34 -16.74 -2.20 -5.86
C GLY A 34 -16.76 -2.05 -4.34
N PHE A 35 -17.31 -3.05 -3.67
CA PHE A 35 -17.44 -3.08 -2.22
C PHE A 35 -16.53 -4.14 -1.59
N PHE A 36 -15.92 -3.79 -0.46
CA PHE A 36 -15.28 -4.73 0.44
C PHE A 36 -15.67 -4.38 1.89
N HIS A 37 -15.73 -5.38 2.75
CA HIS A 37 -16.30 -5.26 4.10
C HIS A 37 -15.33 -4.73 5.17
N SER A 38 -14.19 -4.22 4.78
CA SER A 38 -13.18 -3.62 5.66
C SER A 38 -12.70 -2.30 5.08
N ASP A 39 -12.38 -1.33 5.94
CA ASP A 39 -11.69 -0.10 5.53
C ASP A 39 -10.22 -0.36 5.18
N ASN A 40 -9.65 -1.46 5.69
CA ASN A 40 -8.30 -1.93 5.38
C ASN A 40 -7.22 -0.82 5.50
N LEU A 41 -7.28 -0.05 6.59
CA LEU A 41 -6.34 1.05 6.86
C LEU A 41 -4.95 0.52 7.24
N VAL A 42 -4.91 -0.66 7.83
CA VAL A 42 -3.70 -1.33 8.33
C VAL A 42 -3.67 -2.74 7.78
N SER A 43 -2.49 -3.23 7.45
CA SER A 43 -2.29 -4.63 7.09
C SER A 43 -2.64 -5.56 8.27
N ASN A 44 -3.10 -6.75 7.94
CA ASN A 44 -3.26 -7.85 8.91
C ASN A 44 -2.15 -8.91 8.81
N GLU A 45 -1.02 -8.60 8.14
CA GLU A 45 0.04 -9.53 7.78
C GLU A 45 1.38 -9.16 8.45
N THR A 46 1.73 -9.83 9.53
CA THR A 46 3.03 -9.63 10.20
C THR A 46 4.21 -10.29 9.47
N ALA A 47 3.94 -11.26 8.59
CA ALA A 47 4.97 -12.01 7.88
C ALA A 47 5.40 -11.37 6.54
N TYR A 48 4.87 -10.20 6.19
CA TYR A 48 5.07 -9.58 4.88
C TYR A 48 6.54 -9.28 4.51
N LEU A 49 7.41 -9.10 5.50
CA LEU A 49 8.85 -8.86 5.27
C LEU A 49 9.66 -10.14 5.03
N GLN A 50 9.11 -11.32 5.33
CA GLN A 50 9.85 -12.59 5.23
C GLN A 50 10.27 -12.95 3.80
N VAL A 51 9.58 -12.42 2.79
CA VAL A 51 9.91 -12.64 1.38
C VAL A 51 11.07 -11.78 0.86
N LEU A 52 11.49 -10.75 1.60
CA LEU A 52 12.50 -9.81 1.14
C LEU A 52 13.87 -10.49 0.90
N ASP A 53 14.21 -11.47 1.75
CA ASP A 53 15.46 -12.22 1.56
C ASP A 53 15.42 -13.07 0.29
N THR A 54 14.25 -13.60 -0.06
CA THR A 54 14.05 -14.29 -1.35
C THR A 54 14.21 -13.33 -2.53
N PHE A 55 13.66 -12.10 -2.44
CA PHE A 55 13.85 -11.10 -3.50
C PHE A 55 15.30 -10.73 -3.68
N ARG A 56 16.05 -10.54 -2.59
CA ARG A 56 17.50 -10.25 -2.61
C ARG A 56 18.28 -11.41 -3.22
N ALA A 57 17.99 -12.64 -2.81
CA ALA A 57 18.64 -13.84 -3.34
C ALA A 57 18.39 -14.05 -4.85
N MET A 58 17.22 -13.63 -5.34
CA MET A 58 16.86 -13.68 -6.76
C MET A 58 17.33 -12.44 -7.54
N GLY A 59 17.91 -11.44 -6.90
CA GLY A 59 18.33 -10.19 -7.54
C GLY A 59 17.15 -9.37 -8.07
N LEU A 60 15.95 -9.50 -7.48
CA LEU A 60 14.74 -8.84 -7.96
C LEU A 60 14.82 -7.33 -7.73
N LYS A 61 14.86 -6.56 -8.82
CA LYS A 61 14.98 -5.09 -8.83
C LYS A 61 14.30 -4.49 -10.06
N GLY A 62 13.84 -3.25 -9.94
CA GLY A 62 13.28 -2.49 -11.07
C GLY A 62 11.96 -3.04 -11.60
N GLY A 63 11.68 -2.76 -12.88
CA GLY A 63 10.44 -3.14 -13.55
C GLY A 63 9.19 -2.51 -12.94
N ALA A 64 8.03 -3.15 -13.09
CA ALA A 64 6.78 -2.67 -12.54
C ALA A 64 6.35 -3.53 -11.32
N TYR A 65 5.90 -2.83 -10.28
CA TYR A 65 5.24 -3.43 -9.12
C TYR A 65 3.72 -3.31 -9.27
N LEU A 66 3.00 -4.40 -9.04
CA LEU A 66 1.57 -4.39 -8.78
C LEU A 66 1.33 -4.89 -7.36
N GLY A 67 0.46 -4.22 -6.61
CA GLY A 67 0.14 -4.65 -5.26
C GLY A 67 -1.26 -4.24 -4.83
N VAL A 68 -1.72 -4.84 -3.74
CA VAL A 68 -3.00 -4.53 -3.09
C VAL A 68 -2.76 -4.06 -1.66
N GLY A 69 -3.76 -3.41 -1.08
CA GLY A 69 -3.76 -3.07 0.34
C GLY A 69 -3.12 -1.71 0.68
N PRO A 70 -2.90 -1.46 1.98
CA PRO A 70 -2.40 -0.18 2.49
C PRO A 70 -0.88 -0.07 2.41
N GLU A 71 -0.26 0.57 3.40
CA GLU A 71 1.13 1.02 3.44
C GLU A 71 2.20 -0.09 3.41
N GLN A 72 1.86 -1.36 3.72
CA GLN A 72 2.87 -2.43 3.67
C GLN A 72 3.52 -2.60 2.29
N SER A 73 2.81 -2.25 1.21
CA SER A 73 3.35 -2.22 -0.15
C SER A 73 4.61 -1.35 -0.25
N PHE A 74 4.70 -0.27 0.52
CA PHE A 74 5.88 0.61 0.54
C PHE A 74 7.18 -0.12 0.93
N SER A 75 7.08 -1.18 1.75
CA SER A 75 8.25 -1.99 2.11
C SER A 75 8.80 -2.78 0.93
N TYR A 76 7.91 -3.27 0.06
CA TYR A 76 8.29 -3.90 -1.19
C TYR A 76 8.86 -2.87 -2.18
N LEU A 77 8.26 -1.67 -2.26
CA LEU A 77 8.78 -0.60 -3.11
C LEU A 77 10.19 -0.16 -2.68
N ALA A 78 10.44 -0.05 -1.37
CA ALA A 78 11.76 0.29 -0.85
C ALA A 78 12.83 -0.79 -1.16
N GLU A 79 12.43 -2.05 -1.30
CA GLU A 79 13.33 -3.16 -1.64
C GLU A 79 13.56 -3.28 -3.14
N LEU A 80 12.48 -3.24 -3.93
CA LEU A 80 12.52 -3.43 -5.38
C LEU A 80 13.03 -2.22 -6.15
N GLU A 81 12.78 -1.01 -5.64
CA GLU A 81 13.02 0.24 -6.34
C GLU A 81 12.44 0.20 -7.78
N PRO A 82 11.12 -0.03 -7.93
CA PRO A 82 10.52 -0.25 -9.24
C PRO A 82 10.53 1.04 -10.08
N GLU A 83 10.46 0.88 -11.40
CA GLU A 83 10.30 2.00 -12.34
C GLU A 83 8.93 2.66 -12.23
N ILE A 84 7.93 1.89 -11.83
CA ILE A 84 6.55 2.32 -11.56
C ILE A 84 5.85 1.27 -10.68
N ALA A 85 4.93 1.74 -9.84
CA ALA A 85 4.12 0.90 -8.97
C ALA A 85 2.63 1.23 -9.15
N PHE A 86 1.80 0.19 -9.14
CA PHE A 86 0.35 0.30 -9.15
C PHE A 86 -0.20 -0.35 -7.88
N ILE A 87 -0.97 0.42 -7.10
CA ILE A 87 -1.68 -0.10 -5.94
C ILE A 87 -3.15 -0.22 -6.32
N VAL A 88 -3.59 -1.47 -6.50
CA VAL A 88 -4.93 -1.79 -7.00
C VAL A 88 -5.82 -2.21 -5.84
N ASP A 89 -6.97 -1.59 -5.70
CA ASP A 89 -8.01 -2.01 -4.74
C ASP A 89 -9.39 -1.82 -5.36
N ILE A 90 -10.29 -2.73 -5.04
CA ILE A 90 -11.68 -2.66 -5.50
C ILE A 90 -12.41 -1.41 -4.98
N ARG A 91 -11.97 -0.84 -3.86
CA ARG A 91 -12.58 0.31 -3.22
C ARG A 91 -11.88 1.61 -3.64
N ARG A 92 -12.69 2.63 -3.92
CA ARG A 92 -12.22 4.01 -4.08
C ARG A 92 -11.51 4.52 -2.82
N ASP A 93 -11.95 4.10 -1.65
CA ASP A 93 -11.41 4.52 -0.36
C ASP A 93 -9.90 4.23 -0.23
N ASN A 94 -9.42 3.12 -0.79
CA ASN A 94 -7.99 2.81 -0.80
C ASN A 94 -7.18 3.79 -1.68
N LEU A 95 -7.74 4.21 -2.83
CA LEU A 95 -7.16 5.28 -3.64
C LEU A 95 -7.02 6.56 -2.81
N LEU A 96 -8.07 6.96 -2.10
CA LEU A 96 -8.07 8.15 -1.24
C LEU A 96 -7.01 8.06 -0.13
N LEU A 97 -6.85 6.88 0.49
CA LEU A 97 -5.81 6.62 1.48
C LEU A 97 -4.41 6.81 0.88
N HIS A 98 -4.15 6.26 -0.30
CA HIS A 98 -2.86 6.42 -0.97
C HIS A 98 -2.58 7.87 -1.42
N LEU A 99 -3.60 8.66 -1.76
CA LEU A 99 -3.43 10.09 -2.00
C LEU A 99 -3.02 10.85 -0.72
N LEU A 100 -3.56 10.48 0.45
CA LEU A 100 -3.11 11.02 1.74
C LEU A 100 -1.64 10.66 2.01
N PHE A 101 -1.25 9.39 1.86
CA PHE A 101 0.14 8.99 2.03
C PHE A 101 1.07 9.76 1.09
N LYS A 102 0.69 9.93 -0.18
CA LYS A 102 1.46 10.69 -1.17
C LYS A 102 1.77 12.11 -0.70
N VAL A 103 0.76 12.85 -0.25
CA VAL A 103 0.98 14.23 0.20
C VAL A 103 1.74 14.30 1.52
N MET A 104 1.61 13.31 2.41
CA MET A 104 2.40 13.20 3.63
C MET A 104 3.89 12.94 3.30
N PHE A 105 4.20 12.02 2.38
CA PHE A 105 5.57 11.82 1.88
C PHE A 105 6.14 13.10 1.27
N ALA A 106 5.35 13.81 0.48
CA ALA A 106 5.80 15.05 -0.17
C ALA A 106 6.08 16.19 0.84
N ALA A 107 5.29 16.26 1.92
CA ALA A 107 5.38 17.27 2.95
C ALA A 107 6.50 17.01 3.97
N SER A 108 6.96 15.77 4.10
CA SER A 108 7.89 15.35 5.15
C SER A 108 9.36 15.44 4.71
N ARG A 109 10.22 15.81 5.66
CA ARG A 109 11.69 15.86 5.48
C ARG A 109 12.36 14.56 5.84
N ASN A 110 11.81 13.82 6.81
CA ASN A 110 12.29 12.51 7.29
C ASN A 110 11.14 11.63 7.78
N ARG A 111 11.46 10.39 8.19
CA ARG A 111 10.50 9.38 8.68
C ARG A 111 9.68 9.86 9.87
N LEU A 112 10.31 10.55 10.84
CA LEU A 112 9.63 10.99 12.04
C LEU A 112 8.59 12.06 11.70
N GLU A 113 8.91 13.01 10.81
CA GLU A 113 7.95 14.03 10.38
C GLU A 113 6.77 13.40 9.61
N TYR A 114 7.04 12.38 8.77
CA TYR A 114 5.99 11.60 8.12
C TYR A 114 5.04 10.95 9.14
N LEU A 115 5.60 10.30 10.16
CA LEU A 115 4.82 9.67 11.22
C LEU A 115 4.07 10.71 12.06
N GLY A 116 4.68 11.87 12.33
CA GLY A 116 4.02 12.97 13.02
C GLY A 116 2.83 13.53 12.27
N LEU A 117 2.90 13.64 10.94
CA LEU A 117 1.76 14.01 10.11
C LEU A 117 0.67 12.93 10.14
N LEU A 118 1.05 11.66 10.05
CA LEU A 118 0.10 10.54 10.05
C LEU A 118 -0.66 10.41 11.36
N TYR A 119 0.02 10.61 12.51
CA TYR A 119 -0.53 10.38 13.84
C TYR A 119 -0.93 11.66 14.59
N GLY A 120 -0.83 12.83 13.97
CA GLY A 120 -1.18 14.09 14.64
C GLY A 120 -0.29 14.37 15.85
N ARG A 121 1.03 14.16 15.74
CA ARG A 121 2.00 14.38 16.83
C ARG A 121 2.89 15.57 16.54
N ALA A 122 3.22 16.33 17.59
CA ALA A 122 4.19 17.40 17.49
C ALA A 122 5.59 16.86 17.18
N MET A 123 6.41 17.66 16.47
CA MET A 123 7.78 17.27 16.13
C MET A 123 8.76 17.84 17.13
N PRO A 124 9.87 17.13 17.42
CA PRO A 124 10.93 17.64 18.27
C PRO A 124 11.65 18.80 17.58
N ALA A 125 12.23 19.71 18.40
CA ALA A 125 12.97 20.86 17.87
C ALA A 125 14.24 20.43 17.11
N ASP A 126 14.83 19.31 17.51
CA ASP A 126 16.04 18.70 16.94
C ASP A 126 15.74 17.65 15.85
N LEU A 127 14.64 17.78 15.13
CA LEU A 127 14.17 16.85 14.10
C LEU A 127 15.27 16.31 13.17
N PRO A 128 16.29 17.06 12.72
CA PRO A 128 17.36 16.52 11.88
C PRO A 128 18.14 15.38 12.53
N MET A 129 18.30 15.35 13.85
CA MET A 129 19.03 14.30 14.57
C MET A 129 18.29 12.94 14.56
N TRP A 130 17.00 12.96 14.27
CA TRP A 130 16.16 11.76 14.23
C TRP A 130 16.32 10.93 12.94
N THR A 131 17.05 11.45 11.96
CA THR A 131 17.28 10.78 10.67
C THR A 131 18.03 9.45 10.84
N ASP A 132 18.99 9.39 11.76
CA ASP A 132 19.87 8.23 11.95
C ASP A 132 19.38 7.28 13.07
N LEU A 133 18.30 7.62 13.78
CA LEU A 133 17.78 6.79 14.85
C LEU A 133 17.05 5.55 14.31
N GLY A 134 17.07 4.47 15.07
CA GLY A 134 16.34 3.24 14.77
C GLY A 134 14.83 3.42 14.84
N LEU A 135 14.07 2.50 14.25
CA LEU A 135 12.60 2.55 14.24
C LEU A 135 12.01 2.47 15.65
N ASP A 136 12.65 1.74 16.56
CA ASP A 136 12.23 1.65 17.96
C ASP A 136 12.19 3.04 18.62
N ALA A 137 13.22 3.87 18.41
CA ALA A 137 13.25 5.24 18.94
C ALA A 137 12.11 6.13 18.37
N LEU A 138 11.75 5.93 17.09
CA LEU A 138 10.63 6.65 16.49
C LEU A 138 9.29 6.20 17.10
N VAL A 139 9.14 4.91 17.34
CA VAL A 139 7.95 4.33 18.01
C VAL A 139 7.85 4.84 19.45
N ASP A 140 8.94 4.84 20.21
CA ASP A 140 8.99 5.38 21.57
C ASP A 140 8.65 6.86 21.61
N TYR A 141 9.12 7.65 20.64
CA TYR A 141 8.77 9.06 20.54
C TYR A 141 7.27 9.27 20.32
N LEU A 142 6.67 8.50 19.41
CA LEU A 142 5.23 8.59 19.16
C LEU A 142 4.39 8.21 20.39
N ASP A 143 4.83 7.22 21.15
CA ASP A 143 4.16 6.79 22.39
C ASP A 143 4.22 7.85 23.48
N GLN A 144 5.37 8.54 23.61
CA GLN A 144 5.60 9.56 24.62
C GLN A 144 5.00 10.91 24.24
N THR A 145 4.73 11.15 22.96
CA THR A 145 4.19 12.41 22.46
C THR A 145 2.66 12.36 22.43
N PRO A 146 1.97 13.18 23.25
CA PRO A 146 0.52 13.15 23.30
C PRO A 146 -0.11 13.61 21.98
N PHE A 147 -1.31 13.10 21.71
CA PHE A 147 -2.15 13.59 20.61
C PHE A 147 -2.55 15.06 20.87
N ASP A 148 -2.35 15.91 19.87
CA ASP A 148 -2.79 17.31 19.87
C ASP A 148 -3.87 17.50 18.80
N SER A 149 -5.12 17.60 19.23
CA SER A 149 -6.27 17.75 18.35
C SER A 149 -6.25 19.03 17.51
N THR A 150 -5.69 20.12 18.06
CA THR A 150 -5.57 21.41 17.35
C THR A 150 -4.53 21.33 16.23
N LEU A 151 -3.38 20.72 16.53
CA LEU A 151 -2.35 20.46 15.54
C LEU A 151 -2.86 19.52 14.45
N HIS A 152 -3.47 18.40 14.84
CA HIS A 152 -4.04 17.41 13.94
C HIS A 152 -5.04 18.03 12.97
N HIS A 153 -5.99 18.83 13.46
CA HIS A 153 -6.98 19.50 12.62
C HIS A 153 -6.34 20.42 11.57
N ARG A 154 -5.32 21.21 11.96
CA ARG A 154 -4.58 22.06 11.02
C ARG A 154 -3.81 21.23 9.98
N GLN A 155 -3.15 20.16 10.41
CA GLN A 155 -2.45 19.25 9.51
C GLN A 155 -3.43 18.61 8.53
N GLN A 156 -4.56 18.12 8.99
CA GLN A 156 -5.61 17.49 8.17
C GLN A 156 -6.12 18.45 7.09
N GLN A 157 -6.44 19.70 7.45
CA GLN A 157 -6.85 20.72 6.48
C GLN A 157 -5.79 20.95 5.41
N THR A 158 -4.52 21.06 5.81
CA THR A 158 -3.39 21.27 4.91
C THR A 158 -3.19 20.09 3.98
N LEU A 159 -3.27 18.87 4.49
CA LEU A 159 -3.10 17.65 3.71
C LEU A 159 -4.23 17.47 2.69
N ILE A 160 -5.49 17.68 3.08
CA ILE A 160 -6.63 17.59 2.16
C ILE A 160 -6.53 18.64 1.06
N ALA A 161 -6.16 19.88 1.41
CA ALA A 161 -5.93 20.92 0.41
C ALA A 161 -4.77 20.59 -0.54
N ALA A 162 -3.77 19.83 -0.08
CA ALA A 162 -2.70 19.33 -0.93
C ALA A 162 -3.18 18.21 -1.86
N VAL A 163 -4.05 17.30 -1.39
CA VAL A 163 -4.66 16.27 -2.22
C VAL A 163 -5.56 16.88 -3.30
N ASP A 164 -6.33 17.94 -2.98
CA ASP A 164 -7.16 18.65 -3.98
C ASP A 164 -6.34 19.14 -5.18
N LYS A 165 -5.08 19.58 -4.93
CA LYS A 165 -4.17 20.03 -5.99
C LYS A 165 -3.67 18.91 -6.90
N LEU A 166 -3.81 17.64 -6.52
CA LEU A 166 -3.47 16.50 -7.38
C LEU A 166 -4.46 16.34 -8.55
N GLY A 167 -5.63 17.00 -8.52
CA GLY A 167 -6.56 17.08 -9.66
C GLY A 167 -7.43 15.83 -9.85
N PHE A 168 -7.74 15.10 -8.79
CA PHE A 168 -8.60 13.91 -8.83
C PHE A 168 -10.11 14.21 -8.85
N GLY A 169 -10.51 15.49 -8.79
CA GLY A 169 -11.93 15.87 -8.80
C GLY A 169 -12.70 15.32 -7.60
N LEU A 170 -12.14 15.50 -6.39
CA LEU A 170 -12.68 14.93 -5.16
C LEU A 170 -14.07 15.51 -4.83
N SER A 171 -14.99 14.65 -4.44
CA SER A 171 -16.27 15.03 -3.86
C SER A 171 -16.12 15.41 -2.38
N ASP A 172 -17.17 16.00 -1.79
CA ASP A 172 -17.18 16.26 -0.34
C ASP A 172 -17.21 14.96 0.48
N GLU A 173 -17.78 13.89 -0.07
CA GLU A 173 -17.75 12.56 0.50
C GLU A 173 -16.32 11.97 0.49
N ASP A 174 -15.58 12.09 -0.60
CA ASP A 174 -14.16 11.70 -0.68
C ASP A 174 -13.34 12.41 0.41
N ARG A 175 -13.55 13.72 0.57
CA ARG A 175 -12.87 14.50 1.63
C ARG A 175 -13.29 14.07 3.03
N ALA A 176 -14.56 13.69 3.24
CA ALA A 176 -15.04 13.17 4.52
C ALA A 176 -14.41 11.81 4.84
N VAL A 177 -14.27 10.93 3.85
CA VAL A 177 -13.57 9.64 3.99
C VAL A 177 -12.10 9.86 4.37
N MET A 178 -11.39 10.76 3.69
CA MET A 178 -9.99 11.08 4.02
C MET A 178 -9.83 11.65 5.44
N ARG A 179 -10.75 12.55 5.87
CA ARG A 179 -10.75 13.05 7.26
C ARG A 179 -10.91 11.91 8.25
N ARG A 180 -11.91 11.07 8.06
CA ARG A 180 -12.15 9.90 8.91
C ARG A 180 -10.93 9.00 8.99
N PHE A 181 -10.27 8.69 7.88
CA PHE A 181 -9.06 7.87 7.87
C PHE A 181 -7.92 8.50 8.67
N HIS A 182 -7.68 9.79 8.46
CA HIS A 182 -6.64 10.50 9.21
C HIS A 182 -6.97 10.58 10.71
N ASP A 183 -8.25 10.74 11.08
CA ASP A 183 -8.71 10.71 12.47
C ASP A 183 -8.47 9.32 13.09
N GLU A 184 -8.74 8.23 12.37
CA GLU A 184 -8.49 6.86 12.85
C GLU A 184 -7.00 6.63 13.16
N PHE A 185 -6.08 7.08 12.30
CA PHE A 185 -4.65 7.01 12.56
C PHE A 185 -4.25 7.86 13.78
N ALA A 186 -4.73 9.08 13.86
CA ALA A 186 -4.34 10.03 14.91
C ALA A 186 -4.86 9.63 16.29
N VAL A 187 -6.11 9.18 16.39
CA VAL A 187 -6.78 8.82 17.64
C VAL A 187 -6.30 7.47 18.16
N ASN A 188 -6.21 6.45 17.30
CA ASN A 188 -5.79 5.10 17.70
C ASN A 188 -4.27 4.95 17.75
N GLY A 189 -3.51 5.85 17.10
CA GLY A 189 -2.06 5.81 17.08
C GLY A 189 -1.52 4.45 16.65
N LEU A 190 -0.47 3.99 17.32
CA LEU A 190 0.19 2.72 17.03
C LEU A 190 -0.62 1.49 17.45
N ASP A 191 -1.75 1.65 18.14
CA ASP A 191 -2.65 0.56 18.51
C ASP A 191 -3.74 0.30 17.44
N LEU A 192 -3.80 1.12 16.39
CA LEU A 192 -4.70 0.90 15.26
C LEU A 192 -4.53 -0.51 14.71
N ARG A 193 -5.65 -1.21 14.45
CA ARG A 193 -5.67 -2.59 13.97
C ARG A 193 -6.57 -2.72 12.75
N TYR A 194 -6.28 -3.73 11.94
CA TYR A 194 -7.22 -4.16 10.91
C TYR A 194 -8.58 -4.46 11.53
N SER A 195 -9.63 -3.98 10.91
CA SER A 195 -11.01 -4.23 11.32
C SER A 195 -11.85 -4.73 10.14
N THR A 196 -12.84 -5.56 10.43
CA THR A 196 -13.81 -6.04 9.43
C THR A 196 -15.21 -6.03 10.02
N ARG A 197 -16.18 -5.62 9.20
CA ARG A 197 -17.60 -5.59 9.60
C ARG A 197 -18.25 -6.99 9.65
N MET A 198 -17.56 -8.03 9.12
CA MET A 198 -18.13 -9.37 8.97
C MET A 198 -17.80 -10.34 10.12
N SER A 199 -16.91 -10.02 11.02
CA SER A 199 -16.52 -10.95 12.08
C SER A 199 -16.80 -10.38 13.47
N PRO A 200 -17.84 -10.89 14.18
CA PRO A 200 -18.02 -10.63 15.62
C PRO A 200 -16.97 -11.39 16.47
N VAL A 201 -16.27 -12.36 15.89
CA VAL A 201 -15.14 -13.01 16.55
C VAL A 201 -13.99 -12.02 16.53
N ARG A 202 -13.55 -11.57 17.70
CA ARG A 202 -12.33 -10.80 17.91
C ARG A 202 -11.12 -11.66 17.50
N MET A 203 -10.89 -11.81 16.21
CA MET A 203 -9.57 -12.22 15.72
C MET A 203 -8.60 -11.15 16.18
N SER A 204 -7.59 -11.52 16.94
CA SER A 204 -6.56 -10.60 17.38
C SER A 204 -5.65 -10.29 16.20
N PHE A 205 -6.10 -9.39 15.33
CA PHE A 205 -5.25 -8.86 14.26
C PHE A 205 -4.09 -8.05 14.85
N PRO A 206 -2.93 -8.05 14.20
CA PRO A 206 -1.80 -7.25 14.66
C PRO A 206 -2.16 -5.75 14.70
N SER A 207 -1.56 -5.03 15.64
CA SER A 207 -1.57 -3.57 15.62
C SER A 207 -0.58 -3.05 14.57
N ILE A 208 -0.72 -1.79 14.17
CA ILE A 208 0.22 -1.15 13.26
C ILE A 208 1.64 -1.12 13.84
N ARG A 209 1.77 -1.01 15.17
CA ARG A 209 3.04 -1.19 15.90
C ARG A 209 3.68 -2.52 15.58
N GLN A 210 2.93 -3.61 15.65
CA GLN A 210 3.43 -4.96 15.36
C GLN A 210 3.82 -5.11 13.89
N ILE A 211 3.13 -4.42 12.98
CA ILE A 211 3.46 -4.37 11.55
C ILE A 211 4.77 -3.61 11.33
N TYR A 212 4.93 -2.44 11.96
CA TYR A 212 6.14 -1.63 11.80
C TYR A 212 7.38 -2.31 12.37
N LEU A 213 7.25 -2.91 13.55
CA LEU A 213 8.34 -3.61 14.24
C LEU A 213 8.56 -5.06 13.75
N ALA A 214 7.78 -5.51 12.75
CA ALA A 214 8.02 -6.80 12.12
C ALA A 214 9.42 -6.85 11.48
N THR A 215 10.02 -8.04 11.47
CA THR A 215 11.36 -8.26 10.93
C THR A 215 11.33 -9.21 9.74
N ASP A 216 12.36 -9.15 8.90
CA ASP A 216 12.66 -10.18 7.93
C ASP A 216 13.14 -11.48 8.63
N LEU A 217 13.46 -12.52 7.87
CA LEU A 217 13.91 -13.81 8.43
C LEU A 217 15.29 -13.74 9.12
N ASN A 218 16.05 -12.69 8.89
CA ASN A 218 17.34 -12.43 9.53
C ASN A 218 17.23 -11.55 10.79
N GLY A 219 16.01 -11.13 11.16
CA GLY A 219 15.76 -10.28 12.32
C GLY A 219 15.95 -8.79 12.06
N ASN A 220 16.10 -8.34 10.79
CA ASN A 220 16.26 -6.93 10.47
C ASN A 220 14.90 -6.23 10.38
N GLN A 221 14.81 -4.99 10.84
CA GLN A 221 13.67 -4.10 10.62
C GLN A 221 13.67 -3.60 9.17
N ALA A 222 13.18 -4.45 8.26
CA ALA A 222 13.27 -4.24 6.82
C ALA A 222 12.02 -3.57 6.22
N SER A 223 11.14 -2.99 7.04
CA SER A 223 10.03 -2.18 6.55
C SER A 223 10.51 -0.88 5.88
N TYR A 224 9.63 -0.19 5.15
CA TYR A 224 9.96 1.12 4.57
C TYR A 224 10.33 2.16 5.64
N LEU A 225 9.90 1.98 6.89
CA LEU A 225 10.25 2.81 8.04
C LEU A 225 11.52 2.33 8.76
N GLY A 226 12.07 1.16 8.43
CA GLY A 226 13.22 0.57 9.11
C GLY A 226 14.50 1.39 9.02
N SER A 227 14.66 2.20 7.98
CA SER A 227 15.75 3.16 7.86
C SER A 227 15.31 4.39 7.05
N GLU A 228 16.02 5.49 7.25
CA GLU A 228 15.78 6.73 6.50
C GLU A 228 15.96 6.53 4.99
N ASP A 229 16.96 5.73 4.58
CA ASP A 229 17.21 5.41 3.17
C ASP A 229 16.00 4.70 2.54
N ARG A 230 15.44 3.70 3.23
CA ARG A 230 14.28 2.96 2.74
C ARG A 230 13.06 3.87 2.59
N TRP A 231 12.82 4.75 3.55
CA TRP A 231 11.73 5.72 3.50
C TRP A 231 11.94 6.74 2.35
N ARG A 232 13.16 7.24 2.15
CA ARG A 232 13.49 8.17 1.05
C ARG A 232 13.24 7.54 -0.31
N LYS A 233 13.55 6.26 -0.51
CA LYS A 233 13.23 5.55 -1.77
C LYS A 233 11.75 5.60 -2.09
N VAL A 234 10.88 5.33 -1.11
CA VAL A 234 9.43 5.44 -1.30
C VAL A 234 9.01 6.88 -1.56
N ARG A 235 9.50 7.83 -0.74
CA ARG A 235 9.20 9.25 -0.94
C ARG A 235 9.58 9.74 -2.34
N ASP A 236 10.72 9.29 -2.87
CA ASP A 236 11.19 9.71 -4.18
C ASP A 236 10.31 9.12 -5.31
N LEU A 237 9.82 7.88 -5.17
CA LEU A 237 8.81 7.32 -6.05
C LEU A 237 7.50 8.13 -6.00
N GLU A 238 7.03 8.46 -4.79
CA GLU A 238 5.83 9.26 -4.59
C GLU A 238 5.94 10.66 -5.19
N ARG A 239 7.07 11.36 -4.98
CA ARG A 239 7.33 12.70 -5.53
C ARG A 239 7.41 12.72 -7.06
N ARG A 240 7.77 11.61 -7.67
CA ARG A 240 7.87 11.45 -9.13
C ARG A 240 6.58 10.91 -9.75
N ASP A 241 5.49 10.80 -9.00
CA ASP A 241 4.21 10.24 -9.45
C ASP A 241 4.30 8.78 -9.96
N LEU A 242 5.25 8.01 -9.40
CA LEU A 242 5.51 6.63 -9.80
C LEU A 242 4.79 5.59 -8.93
N VAL A 243 4.08 5.99 -7.87
CA VAL A 243 3.15 5.12 -7.12
C VAL A 243 1.73 5.54 -7.50
N VAL A 244 1.10 4.78 -8.36
CA VAL A 244 -0.19 5.09 -8.97
C VAL A 244 -1.31 4.27 -8.30
N PRO A 245 -2.19 4.89 -7.52
CA PRO A 245 -3.35 4.19 -6.99
C PRO A 245 -4.39 3.98 -8.10
N VAL A 246 -4.96 2.77 -8.16
CA VAL A 246 -5.91 2.33 -9.18
C VAL A 246 -7.12 1.70 -8.51
N VAL A 247 -8.31 2.17 -8.84
CA VAL A 247 -9.56 1.49 -8.45
C VAL A 247 -9.79 0.32 -9.37
N GLY A 248 -9.87 -0.90 -8.84
CA GLY A 248 -10.12 -2.07 -9.68
C GLY A 248 -10.17 -3.38 -8.90
N ASN A 249 -10.92 -4.32 -9.42
CA ASN A 249 -10.96 -5.69 -8.95
C ASN A 249 -9.88 -6.49 -9.71
N LEU A 250 -9.11 -7.32 -9.02
CA LEU A 250 -8.10 -8.17 -9.68
C LEU A 250 -8.73 -9.13 -10.72
N ALA A 251 -10.00 -9.48 -10.54
CA ALA A 251 -10.80 -10.24 -11.51
C ALA A 251 -11.75 -9.36 -12.34
N GLY A 252 -11.59 -8.02 -12.26
CA GLY A 252 -12.45 -7.06 -12.94
C GLY A 252 -12.24 -7.02 -14.46
N PRO A 253 -13.12 -6.32 -15.16
CA PRO A 253 -13.12 -6.33 -16.63
C PRO A 253 -11.97 -5.55 -17.26
N SER A 254 -11.40 -4.54 -16.58
CA SER A 254 -10.52 -3.60 -17.27
C SER A 254 -9.27 -3.16 -16.52
N ALA A 255 -9.28 -2.95 -15.20
CA ALA A 255 -8.17 -2.30 -14.50
C ALA A 255 -6.81 -3.00 -14.72
N ILE A 256 -6.72 -4.31 -14.49
CA ILE A 256 -5.48 -5.07 -14.68
C ILE A 256 -5.07 -5.10 -16.16
N ARG A 257 -6.02 -5.21 -17.08
CA ARG A 257 -5.76 -5.17 -18.53
C ARG A 257 -5.27 -3.82 -18.99
N ASN A 258 -5.84 -2.73 -18.45
CA ASN A 258 -5.40 -1.36 -18.72
C ASN A 258 -3.97 -1.14 -18.23
N ILE A 259 -3.62 -1.64 -17.03
CA ILE A 259 -2.24 -1.63 -16.52
C ILE A 259 -1.32 -2.41 -17.48
N GLY A 260 -1.73 -3.61 -17.91
CA GLY A 260 -0.96 -4.41 -18.85
C GLY A 260 -0.74 -3.71 -20.20
N ALA A 261 -1.76 -3.02 -20.74
CA ALA A 261 -1.66 -2.22 -21.95
C ALA A 261 -0.67 -1.04 -21.76
N TYR A 262 -0.82 -0.30 -20.66
CA TYR A 262 0.09 0.80 -20.32
C TYR A 262 1.56 0.35 -20.19
N LEU A 263 1.79 -0.79 -19.54
CA LEU A 263 3.14 -1.35 -19.42
C LEU A 263 3.74 -1.72 -20.76
N ARG A 264 2.96 -2.29 -21.69
CA ARG A 264 3.41 -2.55 -23.07
C ARG A 264 3.71 -1.26 -23.84
N GLU A 265 2.84 -0.26 -23.75
CA GLU A 265 3.06 1.07 -24.35
C GLU A 265 4.38 1.69 -23.88
N THR A 266 4.71 1.52 -22.59
CA THR A 266 5.90 2.08 -21.97
C THR A 266 7.10 1.12 -21.93
N ARG A 267 6.98 -0.06 -22.56
CA ARG A 267 8.02 -1.12 -22.66
C ARG A 267 8.53 -1.58 -21.30
N ARG A 268 7.63 -1.73 -20.33
CA ARG A 268 7.92 -2.23 -18.98
C ARG A 268 7.31 -3.61 -18.79
N THR A 269 7.93 -4.39 -17.92
CA THR A 269 7.43 -5.71 -17.50
C THR A 269 7.16 -5.72 -16.00
N VAL A 270 6.21 -6.56 -15.57
CA VAL A 270 5.93 -6.76 -14.15
C VAL A 270 7.07 -7.54 -13.52
N SER A 271 7.67 -7.01 -12.45
CA SER A 271 8.65 -7.73 -11.63
C SER A 271 7.97 -8.46 -10.48
N LEU A 272 7.03 -7.80 -9.82
CA LEU A 272 6.33 -8.34 -8.66
C LEU A 272 4.84 -8.02 -8.71
N PHE A 273 4.00 -9.03 -8.49
CA PHE A 273 2.58 -8.88 -8.24
C PHE A 273 2.23 -9.40 -6.82
N TYR A 274 2.06 -8.48 -5.88
CA TYR A 274 1.62 -8.80 -4.53
C TYR A 274 0.09 -8.79 -4.46
N ILE A 275 -0.49 -9.94 -4.15
CA ILE A 275 -1.96 -10.14 -4.18
C ILE A 275 -2.57 -10.40 -2.80
N SER A 276 -1.76 -10.35 -1.72
CA SER A 276 -2.23 -10.66 -0.37
C SER A 276 -2.98 -12.00 -0.33
N ASN A 277 -4.14 -12.06 0.29
CA ASN A 277 -5.01 -13.23 0.34
C ASN A 277 -6.22 -13.13 -0.60
N VAL A 278 -6.17 -12.27 -1.61
CA VAL A 278 -7.31 -12.01 -2.51
C VAL A 278 -7.77 -13.27 -3.24
N GLU A 279 -6.84 -14.18 -3.61
CA GLU A 279 -7.21 -15.45 -4.28
C GLU A 279 -8.27 -16.24 -3.52
N GLN A 280 -8.23 -16.23 -2.17
CA GLN A 280 -9.22 -16.95 -1.36
C GLN A 280 -10.66 -16.47 -1.60
N TYR A 281 -10.82 -15.15 -1.80
CA TYR A 281 -12.11 -14.55 -2.14
C TYR A 281 -12.50 -14.88 -3.57
N LEU A 282 -11.54 -14.83 -4.50
CA LEU A 282 -11.79 -15.13 -5.92
C LEU A 282 -12.23 -16.58 -6.15
N PHE A 283 -11.65 -17.54 -5.41
CA PHE A 283 -12.10 -18.94 -5.45
C PHE A 283 -13.48 -19.10 -4.84
N ARG A 284 -13.77 -18.43 -3.73
CA ARG A 284 -15.07 -18.50 -3.06
C ARG A 284 -16.21 -17.94 -3.92
N ASP A 285 -15.91 -16.87 -4.66
CA ASP A 285 -16.91 -16.09 -5.41
C ASP A 285 -16.91 -16.46 -6.91
N ASP A 286 -16.26 -17.58 -7.31
CA ASP A 286 -16.15 -18.11 -8.68
C ASP A 286 -15.53 -17.12 -9.70
N LEU A 287 -14.70 -16.21 -9.22
CA LEU A 287 -14.02 -15.19 -10.01
C LEU A 287 -12.59 -15.56 -10.42
N PHE A 288 -12.08 -16.68 -9.94
CA PHE A 288 -10.69 -17.06 -10.17
C PHE A 288 -10.32 -17.20 -11.67
N PRO A 289 -11.15 -17.74 -12.57
CA PRO A 289 -10.82 -17.78 -14.00
C PRO A 289 -10.60 -16.40 -14.63
N ALA A 290 -11.40 -15.40 -14.22
CA ALA A 290 -11.26 -14.03 -14.70
C ALA A 290 -9.93 -13.40 -14.20
N PHE A 291 -9.54 -13.68 -12.96
CA PHE A 291 -8.24 -13.26 -12.42
C PHE A 291 -7.08 -13.87 -13.22
N VAL A 292 -7.12 -15.17 -13.49
CA VAL A 292 -6.09 -15.84 -14.32
C VAL A 292 -5.97 -15.19 -15.71
N ALA A 293 -7.11 -14.87 -16.34
CA ALA A 293 -7.12 -14.16 -17.62
C ALA A 293 -6.48 -12.76 -17.52
N ASN A 294 -6.70 -12.06 -16.41
CA ASN A 294 -6.09 -10.76 -16.14
C ASN A 294 -4.57 -10.90 -15.91
N VAL A 295 -4.11 -11.86 -15.11
CA VAL A 295 -2.66 -12.12 -14.93
C VAL A 295 -2.00 -12.44 -16.27
N ARG A 296 -2.63 -13.27 -17.12
CA ARG A 296 -2.13 -13.61 -18.46
C ARG A 296 -2.02 -12.40 -19.37
N SER A 297 -2.79 -11.36 -19.14
CA SER A 297 -2.72 -10.12 -19.92
C SER A 297 -1.56 -9.19 -19.56
N LEU A 298 -0.84 -9.46 -18.46
CA LEU A 298 0.29 -8.64 -18.03
C LEU A 298 1.56 -8.99 -18.83
N PRO A 299 2.39 -8.00 -19.20
CA PRO A 299 3.72 -8.27 -19.73
C PRO A 299 4.65 -8.74 -18.61
N THR A 300 5.05 -9.98 -18.65
CA THR A 300 5.89 -10.65 -17.64
C THR A 300 7.14 -11.24 -18.27
N THR A 301 8.13 -11.56 -17.44
CA THR A 301 9.34 -12.31 -17.79
C THR A 301 9.39 -13.60 -16.96
N ASP A 302 10.37 -14.46 -17.21
CA ASP A 302 10.59 -15.66 -16.40
C ASP A 302 10.96 -15.36 -14.95
N GLU A 303 11.41 -14.12 -14.68
CA GLU A 303 11.77 -13.65 -13.33
C GLU A 303 10.58 -13.01 -12.58
N SER A 304 9.46 -12.75 -13.26
CA SER A 304 8.28 -12.14 -12.66
C SER A 304 7.68 -13.02 -11.56
N LEU A 305 7.34 -12.41 -10.43
CA LEU A 305 6.86 -13.12 -9.26
C LEU A 305 5.43 -12.71 -8.89
N ILE A 306 4.68 -13.67 -8.36
CA ILE A 306 3.47 -13.45 -7.55
C ILE A 306 3.82 -13.73 -6.09
N VAL A 307 3.37 -12.85 -5.19
CA VAL A 307 3.41 -13.05 -3.75
C VAL A 307 2.01 -13.08 -3.20
N ARG A 308 1.70 -14.13 -2.45
CA ARG A 308 0.40 -14.31 -1.78
C ARG A 308 0.57 -14.53 -0.29
N SER A 309 -0.47 -14.17 0.47
CA SER A 309 -0.53 -14.39 1.91
C SER A 309 -1.44 -15.55 2.24
N ARG A 310 -0.96 -16.47 3.06
CA ARG A 310 -1.72 -17.59 3.56
C ARG A 310 -2.00 -17.41 5.04
N TYR A 311 -3.25 -17.59 5.43
CA TYR A 311 -3.69 -17.60 6.82
C TYR A 311 -3.97 -19.02 7.31
N GLY A 312 -3.64 -19.32 8.57
CA GLY A 312 -3.99 -20.58 9.22
C GLY A 312 -2.95 -21.06 10.23
N ARG A 313 -3.38 -21.98 11.12
CA ARG A 313 -2.53 -22.58 12.17
C ARG A 313 -1.32 -23.35 11.66
N SER A 314 -1.33 -23.77 10.40
CA SER A 314 -0.24 -24.51 9.74
C SER A 314 0.74 -23.64 8.97
N ALA A 315 0.61 -22.33 9.01
CA ALA A 315 1.57 -21.39 8.41
C ALA A 315 2.86 -21.33 9.24
N GLY A 316 3.61 -22.42 9.24
CA GLY A 316 4.65 -22.82 10.17
C GLY A 316 5.95 -22.02 10.15
N PHE A 317 5.91 -20.69 10.21
CA PHE A 317 7.11 -19.89 10.44
C PHE A 317 6.86 -18.83 11.51
N GLY A 318 7.47 -19.04 12.69
CA GLY A 318 7.61 -18.05 13.75
C GLY A 318 6.51 -18.07 14.80
N ARG A 319 6.93 -17.84 16.05
CA ARG A 319 6.04 -17.70 17.21
C ARG A 319 5.15 -16.47 17.03
N GLY A 320 3.83 -16.67 16.83
CA GLY A 320 2.82 -15.63 16.84
C GLY A 320 2.31 -15.13 15.47
N GLY A 321 2.76 -15.67 14.33
CA GLY A 321 2.29 -15.25 13.01
C GLY A 321 0.96 -15.88 12.62
N LEU A 322 -0.06 -15.05 12.34
CA LEU A 322 -1.33 -15.50 11.77
C LEU A 322 -1.24 -15.76 10.25
N SER A 323 -0.19 -15.25 9.60
CA SER A 323 0.00 -15.37 8.14
C SER A 323 1.41 -15.85 7.80
N SER A 324 1.57 -16.47 6.63
CA SER A 324 2.85 -16.71 5.96
C SER A 324 2.79 -16.18 4.53
N GLN A 325 3.93 -15.78 4.00
CA GLN A 325 4.05 -15.34 2.61
C GLN A 325 4.53 -16.48 1.74
N GLN A 326 4.02 -16.54 0.52
CA GLN A 326 4.44 -17.50 -0.49
C GLN A 326 4.79 -16.78 -1.79
N VAL A 327 5.88 -17.21 -2.39
CA VAL A 327 6.42 -16.66 -3.64
C VAL A 327 6.28 -17.70 -4.74
N GLN A 328 5.78 -17.31 -5.91
CA GLN A 328 5.67 -18.18 -7.08
C GLN A 328 6.08 -17.40 -8.34
N ARG A 329 6.73 -18.04 -9.30
CA ARG A 329 6.95 -17.44 -10.62
C ARG A 329 5.61 -17.27 -11.35
N VAL A 330 5.43 -16.16 -12.04
CA VAL A 330 4.21 -15.92 -12.83
C VAL A 330 4.06 -16.95 -13.93
N SER A 331 5.15 -17.35 -14.60
CA SER A 331 5.15 -18.40 -15.61
C SER A 331 4.59 -19.70 -15.05
N ARG A 332 5.05 -20.08 -13.86
CA ARG A 332 4.57 -21.31 -13.20
C ARG A 332 3.12 -21.22 -12.74
N PHE A 333 2.69 -20.07 -12.25
CA PHE A 333 1.27 -19.80 -11.97
C PHE A 333 0.42 -20.01 -13.23
N LEU A 334 0.83 -19.46 -14.36
CA LEU A 334 0.10 -19.58 -15.64
C LEU A 334 0.07 -21.01 -16.21
N GLU A 335 1.12 -21.79 -15.98
CA GLU A 335 1.14 -23.23 -16.33
C GLU A 335 0.14 -24.00 -15.48
N LEU A 336 0.16 -23.85 -14.15
CA LEU A 336 -0.74 -24.53 -13.22
C LEU A 336 -2.21 -24.16 -13.47
N THR A 337 -2.45 -22.96 -13.97
CA THR A 337 -3.78 -22.41 -14.24
C THR A 337 -4.14 -22.44 -15.73
N ALA A 338 -3.49 -23.32 -16.52
CA ALA A 338 -3.82 -23.49 -17.94
C ALA A 338 -5.29 -23.89 -18.16
N VAL A 339 -5.86 -24.64 -17.21
CA VAL A 339 -7.28 -24.97 -17.12
C VAL A 339 -7.81 -24.40 -15.78
N PRO A 340 -8.23 -23.14 -15.73
CA PRO A 340 -8.57 -22.47 -14.47
C PRO A 340 -9.66 -23.18 -13.67
N ASP A 341 -10.69 -23.72 -14.33
CA ASP A 341 -11.80 -24.43 -13.68
C ASP A 341 -11.39 -25.77 -13.04
N ALA A 342 -10.26 -26.34 -13.46
CA ALA A 342 -9.66 -27.54 -12.85
C ALA A 342 -8.66 -27.21 -11.74
N THR A 343 -8.34 -25.91 -11.54
CA THR A 343 -7.37 -25.45 -10.55
C THR A 343 -8.04 -25.28 -9.20
N ASN A 344 -7.42 -25.78 -8.13
CA ASN A 344 -7.85 -25.48 -6.78
C ASN A 344 -6.75 -24.70 -6.02
N TYR A 345 -7.15 -24.01 -4.96
CA TYR A 345 -6.25 -23.16 -4.19
C TYR A 345 -5.03 -23.90 -3.63
N TRP A 346 -5.20 -25.18 -3.23
CA TRP A 346 -4.10 -25.97 -2.69
C TRP A 346 -3.01 -26.28 -3.71
N MET A 347 -3.36 -26.45 -4.97
CA MET A 347 -2.37 -26.65 -6.05
C MET A 347 -1.42 -25.47 -6.16
N LEU A 348 -1.94 -24.26 -6.02
CA LEU A 348 -1.14 -23.03 -6.05
C LEU A 348 -0.20 -22.92 -4.84
N LEU A 349 -0.66 -23.39 -3.66
CA LEU A 349 0.11 -23.34 -2.42
C LEU A 349 1.24 -24.36 -2.34
N MET A 350 1.17 -25.45 -3.09
CA MET A 350 2.17 -26.54 -3.06
C MET A 350 3.36 -26.28 -3.98
N ASP A 351 3.24 -25.36 -4.93
CA ASP A 351 4.25 -25.09 -5.95
C ASP A 351 4.77 -23.65 -5.82
N THR A 352 5.65 -23.44 -4.87
CA THR A 352 6.18 -22.10 -4.53
C THR A 352 7.70 -22.11 -4.47
N VAL A 353 8.31 -20.96 -4.72
CA VAL A 353 9.73 -20.74 -4.46
C VAL A 353 9.94 -20.76 -2.94
N PRO A 354 10.95 -21.49 -2.43
CA PRO A 354 11.23 -21.47 -1.00
C PRO A 354 11.50 -20.06 -0.49
N VAL A 355 10.85 -19.67 0.60
CA VAL A 355 11.17 -18.45 1.34
C VAL A 355 12.34 -18.77 2.26
N LEU A 356 13.54 -18.37 1.87
CA LEU A 356 14.78 -18.75 2.54
C LEU A 356 15.44 -17.54 3.20
N PRO A 357 16.00 -17.67 4.42
CA PRO A 357 16.91 -16.68 4.97
C PRO A 357 18.16 -16.62 4.12
N ARG A 358 18.82 -15.45 4.09
CA ARG A 358 20.07 -15.24 3.34
C ARG A 358 21.12 -16.27 3.81
N ALA A 359 21.78 -16.94 2.86
CA ALA A 359 22.87 -17.86 3.18
C ALA A 359 23.97 -17.11 3.97
N GLY A 360 24.19 -17.46 5.24
CA GLY A 360 25.19 -16.84 6.12
C GLY A 360 24.64 -16.26 7.45
N GLY A 361 23.34 -16.15 7.63
CA GLY A 361 22.76 -15.73 8.91
C GLY A 361 22.79 -16.86 9.94
N GLN A 362 23.58 -16.70 11.01
CA GLN A 362 23.49 -17.61 12.17
C GLN A 362 22.08 -17.50 12.76
N ARG A 363 21.44 -18.64 13.01
CA ARG A 363 20.20 -18.68 13.79
C ARG A 363 20.45 -18.02 15.15
N PRO A 364 19.57 -17.12 15.64
CA PRO A 364 19.69 -16.65 17.02
C PRO A 364 19.62 -17.86 17.96
N PRO A 365 20.36 -17.86 19.07
CA PRO A 365 20.32 -18.94 20.05
C PRO A 365 18.90 -19.12 20.59
N ARG A 366 18.51 -20.36 20.83
CA ARG A 366 17.19 -20.81 21.31
C ARG A 366 16.84 -20.24 22.67
#